data_767290a0713c63c2b14d7d26998ef1a4
#
_entry.id   767290a0713c63c2b14d7d26998ef1a4
#
_cell.length_a   1.000
_cell.length_b   1.000
_cell.length_c   1.000
_cell.angle_alpha   90.00
_cell.angle_beta   90.00
_cell.angle_gamma   90.00
#
_symmetry.space_group_name_H-M   'P 1'
#
loop_
_entity.id
_entity.type
_entity.pdbx_description
1 polymer ?
#
loop_
_entity_poly.entity_id
_entity_poly.type
_entity_poly.pdbx_seq_one_letter_code
_entity_poly.pdbx_strand_id
1 'polypeptide(L)'
;IWMMRQAGRYLPEYRATRAQAGDFLSLCYNSDLAAEVTLQPIRRYGFDAAILFADILLLPQALGADLWFVTGEGPRLSTTTTEGELAALKPFDAIHEHLAPVYETVRILSRELPSETTLIGFAGAPWTVATYMIAGRGTPDQGPAHALKSENRVVFEGLLDLLTRSTIEYLSAQIEAGAEVVKIFDSWAGSLQGEDFAKYAVEPARQITAALKERHPGIPVIAFPRGAGERYVGLHQ
;
A
#
# COMPACT_ATOMS: atom_id res chain seq x y z
N ILE A 1 2.90 6.87 21.29
CA ILE A 1 2.87 5.42 20.93
C ILE A 1 1.83 5.22 19.83
N TRP A 2 2.17 4.47 18.79
CA TRP A 2 1.20 4.07 17.78
C TRP A 2 1.31 2.56 17.49
N MET A 3 0.23 1.98 16.95
CA MET A 3 0.20 0.59 16.54
C MET A 3 0.02 0.51 15.03
N MET A 4 0.80 -0.36 14.37
CA MET A 4 0.77 -0.54 12.91
C MET A 4 -0.60 -1.01 12.41
N ARG A 5 -1.34 -1.78 13.20
CA ARG A 5 -2.66 -2.30 12.88
C ARG A 5 -3.68 -1.71 13.85
N GLN A 6 -4.29 -0.60 13.49
CA GLN A 6 -5.20 0.19 14.34
C GLN A 6 -6.67 -0.11 14.08
N ALA A 7 -7.16 0.05 12.85
CA ALA A 7 -8.53 -0.27 12.51
C ALA A 7 -8.79 -1.77 12.71
N GLY A 8 -9.44 -2.10 13.82
CA GLY A 8 -9.49 -3.47 14.31
C GLY A 8 -10.82 -4.14 14.05
N ARG A 9 -10.81 -5.29 13.34
CA ARG A 9 -11.99 -6.16 13.16
C ARG A 9 -12.60 -6.63 14.49
N TYR A 10 -11.90 -6.51 15.61
CA TYR A 10 -12.34 -6.82 16.95
C TYR A 10 -13.18 -5.70 17.60
N LEU A 11 -13.06 -4.46 17.14
CA LEU A 11 -13.79 -3.32 17.68
C LEU A 11 -15.27 -3.38 17.29
N PRO A 12 -16.21 -3.26 18.25
CA PRO A 12 -17.64 -3.24 17.94
C PRO A 12 -18.03 -2.12 16.98
N GLU A 13 -17.48 -0.93 17.17
CA GLU A 13 -17.69 0.24 16.32
C GLU A 13 -17.20 -0.01 14.89
N TYR A 14 -16.04 -0.64 14.71
CA TYR A 14 -15.56 -1.03 13.37
C TYR A 14 -16.54 -1.98 12.69
N ARG A 15 -17.04 -2.98 13.41
CA ARG A 15 -17.99 -3.96 12.85
C ARG A 15 -19.29 -3.29 12.41
N ALA A 16 -19.78 -2.33 13.19
CA ALA A 16 -20.97 -1.55 12.83
C ALA A 16 -20.74 -0.72 11.56
N THR A 17 -19.65 0.05 11.49
CA THR A 17 -19.30 0.84 10.31
C THR A 17 -19.06 -0.05 9.08
N ARG A 18 -18.41 -1.20 9.26
CA ARG A 18 -18.16 -2.18 8.19
C ARG A 18 -19.49 -2.78 7.65
N ALA A 19 -20.44 -3.05 8.53
CA ALA A 19 -21.78 -3.53 8.13
C ALA A 19 -22.56 -2.45 7.36
N GLN A 20 -22.46 -1.19 7.76
CA GLN A 20 -23.05 -0.05 7.04
C GLN A 20 -22.47 0.11 5.62
N ALA A 21 -21.18 -0.09 5.45
CA ALA A 21 -20.52 0.01 4.14
C ALA A 21 -20.91 -1.13 3.17
N GLY A 22 -21.40 -2.26 3.66
CA GLY A 22 -21.75 -3.44 2.86
C GLY A 22 -20.54 -4.36 2.60
N ASP A 23 -19.56 -3.96 1.82
CA ASP A 23 -18.35 -4.73 1.54
C ASP A 23 -17.06 -3.97 1.90
N PHE A 24 -15.90 -4.62 1.75
CA PHE A 24 -14.61 -4.04 2.15
C PHE A 24 -14.15 -2.92 1.21
N LEU A 25 -14.33 -3.08 -0.10
CA LEU A 25 -13.95 -2.06 -1.07
C LEU A 25 -14.86 -0.84 -0.95
N SER A 26 -16.17 -1.05 -0.76
CA SER A 26 -17.11 0.04 -0.48
C SER A 26 -16.70 0.85 0.76
N LEU A 27 -16.18 0.18 1.81
CA LEU A 27 -15.64 0.89 2.97
C LEU A 27 -14.38 1.70 2.62
N CYS A 28 -13.44 1.13 1.84
CA CYS A 28 -12.22 1.83 1.45
C CYS A 28 -12.48 3.05 0.55
N TYR A 29 -13.51 3.00 -0.29
CA TYR A 29 -13.88 4.07 -1.23
C TYR A 29 -14.96 5.02 -0.69
N ASN A 30 -15.48 4.79 0.49
CA ASN A 30 -16.35 5.76 1.18
C ASN A 30 -15.51 6.60 2.13
N SER A 31 -15.22 7.83 1.74
CA SER A 31 -14.30 8.71 2.45
C SER A 31 -14.70 8.96 3.91
N ASP A 32 -16.01 9.16 4.16
CA ASP A 32 -16.53 9.42 5.51
C ASP A 32 -16.40 8.17 6.41
N LEU A 33 -16.77 6.97 5.89
CA LEU A 33 -16.68 5.73 6.65
C LEU A 33 -15.22 5.29 6.85
N ALA A 34 -14.35 5.51 5.87
CA ALA A 34 -12.92 5.23 6.00
C ALA A 34 -12.25 6.16 7.02
N ALA A 35 -12.63 7.45 7.04
CA ALA A 35 -12.19 8.38 8.06
C ALA A 35 -12.71 7.96 9.44
N GLU A 36 -13.98 7.61 9.57
CA GLU A 36 -14.56 7.13 10.83
C GLU A 36 -13.79 5.94 11.41
N VAL A 37 -13.53 4.90 10.61
CA VAL A 37 -12.79 3.73 11.11
C VAL A 37 -11.32 4.02 11.42
N THR A 38 -10.74 5.05 10.82
CA THR A 38 -9.40 5.54 11.17
C THR A 38 -9.41 6.25 12.52
N LEU A 39 -10.44 7.03 12.81
CA LEU A 39 -10.57 7.81 14.06
C LEU A 39 -10.96 6.95 15.27
N GLN A 40 -11.67 5.85 15.07
CA GLN A 40 -12.14 4.99 16.17
C GLN A 40 -11.03 4.56 17.14
N PRO A 41 -9.89 3.99 16.69
CA PRO A 41 -8.80 3.64 17.61
C PRO A 41 -8.15 4.86 18.27
N ILE A 42 -8.13 6.01 17.62
CA ILE A 42 -7.59 7.24 18.20
C ILE A 42 -8.47 7.71 19.35
N ARG A 43 -9.79 7.78 19.16
CA ARG A 43 -10.75 8.13 20.22
C ARG A 43 -10.72 7.14 21.39
N ARG A 44 -10.50 5.85 21.11
CA ARG A 44 -10.52 4.81 22.12
C ARG A 44 -9.24 4.71 22.95
N TYR A 45 -8.08 4.87 22.29
CA TYR A 45 -6.79 4.54 22.89
C TYR A 45 -5.84 5.73 23.01
N GLY A 46 -6.11 6.87 22.36
CA GLY A 46 -5.26 8.05 22.42
C GLY A 46 -3.87 7.82 21.84
N PHE A 47 -3.76 7.19 20.66
CA PHE A 47 -2.46 7.00 20.01
C PHE A 47 -1.87 8.31 19.48
N ASP A 48 -0.55 8.43 19.49
CA ASP A 48 0.19 9.60 19.00
C ASP A 48 0.21 9.68 17.45
N ALA A 49 -0.22 8.63 16.75
CA ALA A 49 -0.33 8.64 15.30
C ALA A 49 -1.50 7.77 14.82
N ALA A 50 -2.17 8.24 13.77
CA ALA A 50 -3.22 7.53 13.05
C ALA A 50 -2.71 7.07 11.70
N ILE A 51 -2.94 5.80 11.34
CA ILE A 51 -2.66 5.32 9.99
C ILE A 51 -3.97 5.27 9.20
N LEU A 52 -3.94 5.86 8.01
CA LEU A 52 -5.03 5.86 7.04
C LEU A 52 -5.65 4.47 6.88
N PHE A 53 -6.98 4.37 6.92
CA PHE A 53 -7.67 3.13 6.55
C PHE A 53 -7.80 3.04 5.03
N ALA A 54 -7.08 2.11 4.44
CA ALA A 54 -7.08 1.77 3.02
C ALA A 54 -6.54 0.33 2.84
N ASP A 55 -6.33 -0.10 1.60
CA ASP A 55 -5.67 -1.38 1.28
C ASP A 55 -4.54 -1.17 0.27
N ILE A 56 -3.48 -1.98 0.37
CA ILE A 56 -2.33 -1.91 -0.55
C ILE A 56 -2.69 -2.29 -1.99
N LEU A 57 -3.81 -3.00 -2.19
CA LEU A 57 -4.26 -3.48 -3.50
C LEU A 57 -5.21 -2.51 -4.22
N LEU A 58 -5.54 -1.36 -3.61
CA LEU A 58 -6.28 -0.30 -4.30
C LEU A 58 -5.45 0.30 -5.45
N LEU A 59 -4.13 0.32 -5.31
CA LEU A 59 -3.23 0.79 -6.36
C LEU A 59 -3.27 -0.11 -7.62
N PRO A 60 -3.10 -1.44 -7.53
CA PRO A 60 -3.36 -2.33 -8.67
C PRO A 60 -4.74 -2.17 -9.31
N GLN A 61 -5.79 -2.01 -8.50
CA GLN A 61 -7.13 -1.78 -9.01
C GLN A 61 -7.23 -0.46 -9.80
N ALA A 62 -6.60 0.59 -9.32
CA ALA A 62 -6.54 1.87 -10.03
C ALA A 62 -5.78 1.76 -11.36
N LEU A 63 -4.76 0.89 -11.43
CA LEU A 63 -4.04 0.56 -12.66
C LEU A 63 -4.86 -0.32 -13.62
N GLY A 64 -6.04 -0.81 -13.22
CA GLY A 64 -6.96 -1.56 -14.08
C GLY A 64 -7.02 -3.06 -13.82
N ALA A 65 -6.34 -3.57 -12.78
CA ALA A 65 -6.53 -4.94 -12.33
C ALA A 65 -7.90 -5.11 -11.67
N ASP A 66 -8.61 -6.21 -11.95
CA ASP A 66 -9.79 -6.56 -11.18
C ASP A 66 -9.40 -6.92 -9.75
N LEU A 67 -10.16 -6.43 -8.78
CA LEU A 67 -9.95 -6.72 -7.36
C LEU A 67 -11.28 -7.09 -6.71
N TRP A 68 -11.32 -8.23 -6.02
CA TRP A 68 -12.47 -8.64 -5.20
C TRP A 68 -12.00 -9.40 -3.95
N PHE A 69 -12.88 -9.52 -2.98
CA PHE A 69 -12.60 -10.21 -1.73
C PHE A 69 -13.48 -11.44 -1.55
N VAL A 70 -12.87 -12.58 -1.28
CA VAL A 70 -13.55 -13.83 -0.97
C VAL A 70 -13.58 -14.01 0.54
N THR A 71 -14.79 -14.25 1.09
CA THR A 71 -14.96 -14.44 2.55
C THR A 71 -14.12 -15.62 3.04
N GLY A 72 -13.26 -15.37 4.02
CA GLY A 72 -12.36 -16.37 4.60
C GLY A 72 -11.08 -16.63 3.81
N GLU A 73 -10.99 -16.20 2.56
CA GLU A 73 -9.82 -16.45 1.70
C GLU A 73 -8.98 -15.20 1.41
N GLY A 74 -9.56 -14.01 1.61
CA GLY A 74 -8.88 -12.74 1.39
C GLY A 74 -9.01 -12.19 -0.04
N PRO A 75 -8.07 -11.33 -0.46
CA PRO A 75 -8.12 -10.66 -1.75
C PRO A 75 -7.85 -11.61 -2.92
N ARG A 76 -8.48 -11.29 -4.05
CA ARG A 76 -8.27 -11.89 -5.37
C ARG A 76 -8.08 -10.77 -6.39
N LEU A 77 -7.18 -10.99 -7.34
CA LEU A 77 -6.91 -10.06 -8.44
C LEU A 77 -6.88 -10.82 -9.78
N SER A 78 -7.14 -10.10 -10.87
CA SER A 78 -6.69 -10.55 -12.19
C SER A 78 -5.16 -10.62 -12.23
N THR A 79 -4.61 -11.63 -12.89
CA THR A 79 -3.16 -11.83 -12.95
C THR A 79 -2.48 -10.92 -13.96
N THR A 80 -1.19 -10.68 -13.76
CA THR A 80 -0.32 -9.98 -14.72
C THR A 80 0.98 -10.79 -14.86
N THR A 81 1.00 -11.67 -15.88
CA THR A 81 2.09 -12.64 -16.11
C THR A 81 2.62 -12.63 -17.53
N THR A 82 1.93 -11.93 -18.43
CA THR A 82 2.29 -11.81 -19.85
C THR A 82 2.50 -10.36 -20.26
N GLU A 83 3.21 -10.13 -21.35
CA GLU A 83 3.40 -8.78 -21.92
C GLU A 83 2.07 -8.11 -22.29
N GLY A 84 1.10 -8.89 -22.80
CA GLY A 84 -0.23 -8.39 -23.14
C GLY A 84 -1.00 -7.92 -21.91
N GLU A 85 -0.95 -8.67 -20.80
CA GLU A 85 -1.57 -8.27 -19.52
C GLU A 85 -0.89 -7.05 -18.91
N LEU A 86 0.44 -6.97 -18.96
CA LEU A 86 1.20 -5.81 -18.51
C LEU A 86 0.86 -4.57 -19.34
N ALA A 87 0.80 -4.70 -20.67
CA ALA A 87 0.46 -3.61 -21.58
C ALA A 87 -1.01 -3.13 -21.46
N ALA A 88 -1.91 -3.97 -20.93
CA ALA A 88 -3.30 -3.62 -20.68
C ALA A 88 -3.48 -2.78 -19.39
N LEU A 89 -2.49 -2.71 -18.51
CA LEU A 89 -2.53 -1.84 -17.33
C LEU A 89 -2.44 -0.37 -17.76
N LYS A 90 -3.08 0.48 -16.97
CA LYS A 90 -3.04 1.93 -17.17
C LYS A 90 -1.63 2.50 -16.89
N PRO A 91 -1.29 3.65 -17.48
CA PRO A 91 -0.07 4.39 -17.12
C PRO A 91 -0.02 4.70 -15.61
N PHE A 92 1.19 4.83 -15.09
CA PHE A 92 1.46 5.01 -13.65
C PHE A 92 0.79 6.26 -13.03
N ASP A 93 0.52 7.27 -13.83
CA ASP A 93 -0.11 8.54 -13.44
C ASP A 93 -1.65 8.57 -13.65
N ALA A 94 -2.22 7.56 -14.29
CA ALA A 94 -3.66 7.47 -14.54
C ALA A 94 -4.48 6.88 -13.36
N ILE A 95 -3.93 6.91 -12.15
CA ILE A 95 -4.52 6.30 -10.94
C ILE A 95 -5.39 7.26 -10.13
N HIS A 96 -5.22 8.57 -10.33
CA HIS A 96 -5.73 9.58 -9.40
C HIS A 96 -7.25 9.68 -9.36
N GLU A 97 -7.93 9.54 -10.51
CA GLU A 97 -9.38 9.56 -10.55
C GLU A 97 -9.99 8.42 -9.72
N HIS A 98 -9.45 7.20 -9.88
CA HIS A 98 -9.92 6.03 -9.15
C HIS A 98 -9.62 6.13 -7.64
N LEU A 99 -8.48 6.71 -7.26
CA LEU A 99 -8.04 6.85 -5.87
C LEU A 99 -8.51 8.16 -5.21
N ALA A 100 -9.25 9.01 -5.91
CA ALA A 100 -9.75 10.28 -5.37
C ALA A 100 -10.48 10.15 -4.02
N PRO A 101 -11.33 9.11 -3.77
CA PRO A 101 -11.94 8.92 -2.47
C PRO A 101 -10.94 8.66 -1.34
N VAL A 102 -9.82 8.00 -1.62
CA VAL A 102 -8.76 7.76 -0.63
C VAL A 102 -8.09 9.09 -0.24
N TYR A 103 -7.81 9.94 -1.23
CA TYR A 103 -7.26 11.28 -0.97
C TYR A 103 -8.24 12.15 -0.18
N GLU A 104 -9.55 12.02 -0.44
CA GLU A 104 -10.56 12.75 0.35
C GLU A 104 -10.60 12.23 1.79
N THR A 105 -10.47 10.92 2.02
CA THR A 105 -10.29 10.37 3.37
C THR A 105 -9.11 11.02 4.10
N VAL A 106 -7.97 11.19 3.43
CA VAL A 106 -6.80 11.88 4.00
C VAL A 106 -7.13 13.34 4.35
N ARG A 107 -7.83 14.07 3.46
CA ARG A 107 -8.24 15.47 3.73
C ARG A 107 -9.20 15.60 4.92
N ILE A 108 -10.13 14.66 5.07
CA ILE A 108 -11.03 14.62 6.23
C ILE A 108 -10.20 14.41 7.49
N LEU A 109 -9.33 13.41 7.50
CA LEU A 109 -8.49 13.06 8.64
C LEU A 109 -7.54 14.20 9.03
N SER A 110 -6.95 14.91 8.08
CA SER A 110 -6.06 16.05 8.35
C SER A 110 -6.76 17.21 9.07
N ARG A 111 -8.10 17.29 8.96
CA ARG A 111 -8.91 18.30 9.64
C ARG A 111 -9.50 17.83 10.98
N GLU A 112 -9.74 16.52 11.12
CA GLU A 112 -10.47 15.95 12.26
C GLU A 112 -9.58 15.33 13.33
N LEU A 113 -8.34 14.95 12.99
CA LEU A 113 -7.39 14.43 13.96
C LEU A 113 -6.99 15.52 14.97
N PRO A 114 -6.78 15.14 16.25
CA PRO A 114 -6.14 16.04 17.21
C PRO A 114 -4.77 16.53 16.70
N SER A 115 -4.43 17.77 16.96
CA SER A 115 -3.17 18.39 16.48
C SER A 115 -1.91 17.68 16.93
N GLU A 116 -1.97 16.92 18.01
CA GLU A 116 -0.89 16.08 18.55
C GLU A 116 -0.83 14.68 17.93
N THR A 117 -1.77 14.31 17.04
CA THR A 117 -1.84 12.99 16.42
C THR A 117 -1.40 13.05 14.96
N THR A 118 -0.24 12.51 14.66
CA THR A 118 0.34 12.48 13.31
C THR A 118 -0.45 11.59 12.36
N LEU A 119 -0.80 12.09 11.19
CA LEU A 119 -1.45 11.31 10.12
C LEU A 119 -0.43 10.58 9.24
N ILE A 120 -0.50 9.26 9.22
CA ILE A 120 0.35 8.39 8.41
C ILE A 120 -0.42 7.90 7.18
N GLY A 121 0.01 8.32 5.99
CA GLY A 121 -0.37 7.71 4.72
C GLY A 121 0.44 6.44 4.44
N PHE A 122 0.01 5.60 3.49
CA PHE A 122 0.79 4.40 3.15
C PHE A 122 0.51 3.86 1.75
N ALA A 123 1.43 3.00 1.30
CA ALA A 123 1.27 2.14 0.13
C ALA A 123 1.93 0.78 0.36
N GLY A 124 1.57 -0.20 -0.45
CA GLY A 124 2.33 -1.45 -0.55
C GLY A 124 3.62 -1.23 -1.33
N ALA A 125 4.71 -1.90 -0.91
CA ALA A 125 5.95 -1.90 -1.66
C ALA A 125 5.78 -2.63 -3.00
N PRO A 126 6.51 -2.24 -4.05
CA PRO A 126 6.38 -2.83 -5.39
C PRO A 126 6.51 -4.36 -5.41
N TRP A 127 7.50 -4.95 -4.70
CA TRP A 127 7.63 -6.40 -4.59
C TRP A 127 6.38 -7.04 -3.98
N THR A 128 5.94 -6.56 -2.82
CA THR A 128 4.76 -7.12 -2.16
C THR A 128 3.53 -7.05 -3.06
N VAL A 129 3.27 -5.92 -3.71
CA VAL A 129 2.11 -5.74 -4.59
C VAL A 129 2.22 -6.63 -5.83
N ALA A 130 3.41 -6.71 -6.45
CA ALA A 130 3.66 -7.58 -7.59
C ALA A 130 3.37 -9.05 -7.28
N THR A 131 3.73 -9.53 -6.07
CA THR A 131 3.42 -10.93 -5.70
C THR A 131 1.93 -11.24 -5.74
N TYR A 132 1.07 -10.29 -5.33
CA TYR A 132 -0.39 -10.44 -5.43
C TYR A 132 -0.87 -10.37 -6.88
N MET A 133 -0.37 -9.43 -7.69
CA MET A 133 -0.77 -9.30 -9.09
C MET A 133 -0.33 -10.49 -9.94
N ILE A 134 0.82 -11.06 -9.67
CA ILE A 134 1.32 -12.24 -10.41
C ILE A 134 0.54 -13.50 -10.03
N ALA A 135 0.30 -13.72 -8.73
CA ALA A 135 -0.38 -14.93 -8.25
C ALA A 135 -1.92 -14.82 -8.27
N GLY A 136 -2.48 -13.62 -8.44
CA GLY A 136 -3.91 -13.34 -8.29
C GLY A 136 -4.43 -13.45 -6.86
N ARG A 137 -3.54 -13.70 -5.88
CA ARG A 137 -3.86 -13.90 -4.46
C ARG A 137 -2.59 -13.85 -3.59
N GLY A 138 -2.77 -13.80 -2.28
CA GLY A 138 -1.67 -14.06 -1.35
C GLY A 138 -1.19 -15.52 -1.44
N THR A 139 0.13 -15.72 -1.40
CA THR A 139 0.77 -17.05 -1.39
C THR A 139 1.75 -17.15 -0.22
N PRO A 140 1.96 -18.34 0.37
CA PRO A 140 2.82 -18.48 1.56
C PRO A 140 4.29 -18.17 1.30
N ASP A 141 4.79 -18.50 0.11
CA ASP A 141 6.21 -18.47 -0.27
C ASP A 141 6.53 -17.54 -1.43
N GLN A 142 5.51 -16.88 -2.01
CA GLN A 142 5.60 -16.03 -3.21
C GLN A 142 6.18 -16.78 -4.43
N GLY A 143 6.02 -18.11 -4.48
CA GLY A 143 6.52 -18.99 -5.55
C GLY A 143 6.20 -18.51 -6.97
N PRO A 144 4.94 -18.12 -7.30
CA PRO A 144 4.61 -17.60 -8.63
C PRO A 144 5.42 -16.38 -9.04
N ALA A 145 5.70 -15.46 -8.13
CA ALA A 145 6.50 -14.26 -8.42
C ALA A 145 7.98 -14.62 -8.64
N HIS A 146 8.53 -15.56 -7.86
CA HIS A 146 9.88 -16.08 -8.07
C HIS A 146 10.01 -16.83 -9.40
N ALA A 147 8.98 -17.59 -9.79
CA ALA A 147 8.95 -18.27 -11.09
C ALA A 147 8.94 -17.26 -12.24
N LEU A 148 8.00 -16.29 -12.23
CA LEU A 148 7.91 -15.28 -13.29
C LEU A 148 9.21 -14.48 -13.44
N LYS A 149 9.85 -14.12 -12.32
CA LYS A 149 11.15 -13.43 -12.31
C LYS A 149 12.22 -14.23 -13.12
N SER A 150 12.19 -15.54 -13.05
CA SER A 150 13.16 -16.40 -13.72
C SER A 150 12.76 -16.73 -15.17
N GLU A 151 11.46 -16.89 -15.43
CA GLU A 151 10.92 -17.35 -16.71
C GLU A 151 10.63 -16.20 -17.68
N ASN A 152 10.14 -15.05 -17.17
CA ASN A 152 9.83 -13.86 -17.96
C ASN A 152 10.23 -12.58 -17.22
N ARG A 153 11.53 -12.34 -17.21
CA ARG A 153 12.12 -11.20 -16.51
C ARG A 153 11.64 -9.84 -17.04
N VAL A 154 11.33 -9.75 -18.33
CA VAL A 154 10.84 -8.51 -18.95
C VAL A 154 9.51 -8.10 -18.34
N VAL A 155 8.55 -9.01 -18.26
CA VAL A 155 7.25 -8.75 -17.65
C VAL A 155 7.40 -8.45 -16.16
N PHE A 156 8.21 -9.23 -15.44
CA PHE A 156 8.42 -9.06 -14.02
C PHE A 156 9.02 -7.69 -13.69
N GLU A 157 10.11 -7.30 -14.35
CA GLU A 157 10.76 -6.00 -14.10
C GLU A 157 9.91 -4.83 -14.61
N GLY A 158 9.19 -4.98 -15.72
CA GLY A 158 8.24 -3.99 -16.21
C GLY A 158 7.09 -3.73 -15.23
N LEU A 159 6.56 -4.79 -14.59
CA LEU A 159 5.54 -4.65 -13.55
C LEU A 159 6.09 -3.93 -12.31
N LEU A 160 7.31 -4.27 -11.88
CA LEU A 160 7.94 -3.60 -10.73
C LEU A 160 8.22 -2.12 -11.00
N ASP A 161 8.67 -1.75 -12.21
CA ASP A 161 8.85 -0.35 -12.60
C ASP A 161 7.53 0.41 -12.57
N LEU A 162 6.49 -0.13 -13.18
CA LEU A 162 5.16 0.47 -13.16
C LEU A 162 4.67 0.70 -11.73
N LEU A 163 4.79 -0.31 -10.86
CA LEU A 163 4.37 -0.22 -9.46
C LEU A 163 5.21 0.79 -8.67
N THR A 164 6.52 0.86 -8.92
CA THR A 164 7.40 1.84 -8.26
C THR A 164 6.98 3.27 -8.59
N ARG A 165 6.77 3.56 -9.88
CA ARG A 165 6.32 4.87 -10.36
C ARG A 165 4.94 5.23 -9.85
N SER A 166 3.99 4.29 -9.92
CA SER A 166 2.62 4.49 -9.40
C SER A 166 2.60 4.71 -7.88
N THR A 167 3.48 4.04 -7.13
CA THR A 167 3.60 4.24 -5.68
C THR A 167 4.09 5.64 -5.35
N ILE A 168 5.03 6.20 -6.13
CA ILE A 168 5.50 7.59 -5.98
C ILE A 168 4.31 8.56 -6.15
N GLU A 169 3.54 8.43 -7.22
CA GLU A 169 2.37 9.28 -7.48
C GLU A 169 1.32 9.13 -6.38
N TYR A 170 1.04 7.90 -5.96
CA TYR A 170 0.03 7.63 -4.93
C TYR A 170 0.40 8.21 -3.57
N LEU A 171 1.66 8.06 -3.14
CA LEU A 171 2.12 8.62 -1.87
C LEU A 171 2.26 10.14 -1.94
N SER A 172 2.71 10.70 -3.07
CA SER A 172 2.76 12.14 -3.29
C SER A 172 1.37 12.77 -3.13
N ALA A 173 0.35 12.19 -3.75
CA ALA A 173 -1.02 12.68 -3.63
C ALA A 173 -1.61 12.54 -2.20
N GLN A 174 -1.21 11.53 -1.43
CA GLN A 174 -1.57 11.43 -0.01
C GLN A 174 -0.92 12.53 0.82
N ILE A 175 0.35 12.88 0.55
CA ILE A 175 1.05 13.99 1.20
C ILE A 175 0.35 15.32 0.88
N GLU A 176 0.05 15.56 -0.40
CA GLU A 176 -0.67 16.76 -0.85
C GLU A 176 -2.09 16.87 -0.24
N ALA A 177 -2.71 15.74 0.06
CA ALA A 177 -3.99 15.67 0.75
C ALA A 177 -3.89 15.91 2.27
N GLY A 178 -2.69 15.87 2.86
CA GLY A 178 -2.45 16.19 4.27
C GLY A 178 -1.81 15.09 5.11
N ALA A 179 -1.29 14.00 4.50
CA ALA A 179 -0.49 13.03 5.24
C ALA A 179 0.86 13.65 5.66
N GLU A 180 1.20 13.53 6.94
CA GLU A 180 2.41 14.13 7.53
C GLU A 180 3.60 13.18 7.51
N VAL A 181 3.34 11.89 7.41
CA VAL A 181 4.33 10.80 7.28
C VAL A 181 3.77 9.80 6.27
N VAL A 182 4.63 9.15 5.51
CA VAL A 182 4.20 8.05 4.65
C VAL A 182 4.96 6.76 4.96
N LYS A 183 4.28 5.63 4.76
CA LYS A 183 4.83 4.31 5.05
C LYS A 183 4.72 3.38 3.86
N ILE A 184 5.81 2.66 3.57
CA ILE A 184 5.91 1.64 2.52
C ILE A 184 5.89 0.26 3.18
N PHE A 185 4.82 -0.51 2.95
CA PHE A 185 4.68 -1.87 3.50
C PHE A 185 5.24 -2.91 2.54
N ASP A 186 6.39 -3.48 2.87
CA ASP A 186 6.94 -4.63 2.16
C ASP A 186 6.78 -5.91 3.00
N SER A 187 5.54 -6.41 3.03
CA SER A 187 5.13 -7.54 3.85
C SER A 187 5.84 -8.85 3.46
N TRP A 188 6.32 -8.95 2.22
CA TRP A 188 6.94 -10.14 1.66
C TRP A 188 8.43 -9.98 1.34
N ALA A 189 9.06 -8.89 1.76
CA ALA A 189 10.50 -8.65 1.55
C ALA A 189 11.38 -9.81 2.05
N GLY A 190 10.98 -10.45 3.14
CA GLY A 190 11.70 -11.60 3.71
C GLY A 190 11.82 -12.81 2.79
N SER A 191 10.97 -12.95 1.77
CA SER A 191 11.05 -14.02 0.77
C SER A 191 12.18 -13.83 -0.25
N LEU A 192 12.69 -12.60 -0.39
CA LEU A 192 13.83 -12.27 -1.25
C LEU A 192 15.14 -12.59 -0.53
N GLN A 193 16.11 -13.15 -1.26
CA GLN A 193 17.42 -13.53 -0.73
C GLN A 193 18.55 -12.90 -1.56
N GLY A 194 19.71 -12.72 -0.93
CA GLY A 194 20.93 -12.26 -1.59
C GLY A 194 20.72 -10.96 -2.39
N GLU A 195 21.17 -10.94 -3.64
CA GLU A 195 21.08 -9.79 -4.56
C GLU A 195 19.64 -9.40 -4.90
N ASP A 196 18.69 -10.37 -4.88
CA ASP A 196 17.28 -10.09 -5.14
C ASP A 196 16.67 -9.16 -4.10
N PHE A 197 17.08 -9.27 -2.83
CA PHE A 197 16.63 -8.38 -1.78
C PHE A 197 17.08 -6.94 -2.07
N ALA A 198 18.34 -6.75 -2.43
CA ALA A 198 18.85 -5.42 -2.80
C ALA A 198 18.12 -4.87 -4.03
N LYS A 199 17.93 -5.70 -5.05
CA LYS A 199 17.36 -5.27 -6.33
C LYS A 199 15.85 -5.01 -6.29
N TYR A 200 15.08 -5.84 -5.58
CA TYR A 200 13.61 -5.84 -5.67
C TYR A 200 12.89 -5.35 -4.41
N ALA A 201 13.59 -5.21 -3.28
CA ALA A 201 13.05 -4.56 -2.08
C ALA A 201 13.74 -3.22 -1.81
N VAL A 202 15.09 -3.18 -1.75
CA VAL A 202 15.83 -1.96 -1.36
C VAL A 202 15.77 -0.90 -2.46
N GLU A 203 16.09 -1.27 -3.70
CA GLU A 203 16.19 -0.32 -4.81
C GLU A 203 14.84 0.39 -5.11
N PRO A 204 13.69 -0.30 -5.23
CA PRO A 204 12.40 0.37 -5.36
C PRO A 204 12.08 1.29 -4.18
N ALA A 205 12.35 0.86 -2.93
CA ALA A 205 12.12 1.69 -1.75
C ALA A 205 13.00 2.95 -1.76
N ARG A 206 14.26 2.83 -2.23
CA ARG A 206 15.20 3.96 -2.40
C ARG A 206 14.70 4.94 -3.45
N GLN A 207 14.24 4.45 -4.61
CA GLN A 207 13.68 5.29 -5.68
C GLN A 207 12.45 6.05 -5.21
N ILE A 208 11.51 5.37 -4.55
CA ILE A 208 10.31 6.00 -3.99
C ILE A 208 10.71 7.08 -2.97
N THR A 209 11.60 6.75 -2.03
CA THR A 209 12.02 7.68 -0.99
C THR A 209 12.74 8.89 -1.57
N ALA A 210 13.62 8.70 -2.55
CA ALA A 210 14.34 9.80 -3.21
C ALA A 210 13.38 10.76 -3.94
N ALA A 211 12.43 10.21 -4.73
CA ALA A 211 11.44 11.00 -5.43
C ALA A 211 10.51 11.77 -4.48
N LEU A 212 10.08 11.13 -3.38
CA LEU A 212 9.25 11.79 -2.38
C LEU A 212 10.02 12.90 -1.63
N LYS A 213 11.29 12.71 -1.31
CA LYS A 213 12.12 13.74 -0.67
C LYS A 213 12.40 14.93 -1.60
N GLU A 214 12.52 14.68 -2.89
CA GLU A 214 12.67 15.73 -3.89
C GLU A 214 11.39 16.57 -4.01
N ARG A 215 10.22 15.93 -4.10
CA ARG A 215 8.91 16.58 -4.27
C ARG A 215 8.39 17.22 -2.97
N HIS A 216 8.64 16.57 -1.84
CA HIS A 216 8.10 16.91 -0.51
C HIS A 216 9.22 16.93 0.54
N PRO A 217 10.14 17.93 0.49
CA PRO A 217 11.23 18.04 1.46
C PRO A 217 10.68 18.12 2.89
N GLY A 218 11.20 17.28 3.78
CA GLY A 218 10.79 17.27 5.19
C GLY A 218 9.74 16.23 5.58
N ILE A 219 9.07 15.59 4.61
CA ILE A 219 8.13 14.49 4.94
C ILE A 219 8.92 13.21 5.26
N PRO A 220 8.74 12.63 6.47
CA PRO A 220 9.36 11.36 6.83
C PRO A 220 8.77 10.19 6.02
N VAL A 221 9.66 9.26 5.61
CA VAL A 221 9.27 8.02 4.94
C VAL A 221 9.69 6.83 5.80
N ILE A 222 8.74 5.96 6.13
CA ILE A 222 8.96 4.74 6.91
C ILE A 222 8.97 3.55 5.94
N ALA A 223 10.12 2.92 5.71
CA ALA A 223 10.18 1.64 5.02
C ALA A 223 9.98 0.48 6.03
N PHE A 224 9.15 -0.49 5.67
CA PHE A 224 8.89 -1.66 6.51
C PHE A 224 9.08 -2.97 5.72
N PRO A 225 10.34 -3.42 5.49
CA PRO A 225 10.63 -4.70 4.87
C PRO A 225 10.52 -5.82 5.91
N ARG A 226 9.33 -6.38 6.05
CA ARG A 226 9.06 -7.46 7.02
C ARG A 226 9.92 -8.68 6.73
N GLY A 227 10.56 -9.22 7.76
CA GLY A 227 11.40 -10.40 7.66
C GLY A 227 12.78 -10.16 7.03
N ALA A 228 13.21 -8.90 6.90
CA ALA A 228 14.54 -8.55 6.39
C ALA A 228 15.68 -8.99 7.31
N GLY A 229 15.44 -9.11 8.65
CA GLY A 229 16.49 -9.46 9.60
C GLY A 229 17.68 -8.48 9.56
N GLU A 230 18.89 -8.97 9.56
CA GLU A 230 20.11 -8.15 9.51
C GLU A 230 20.26 -7.33 8.22
N ARG A 231 19.50 -7.66 7.15
CA ARG A 231 19.49 -6.93 5.87
C ARG A 231 18.92 -5.51 5.96
N TYR A 232 18.30 -5.14 7.11
CA TYR A 232 17.89 -3.76 7.39
C TYR A 232 19.03 -2.74 7.26
N VAL A 233 20.27 -3.14 7.52
CA VAL A 233 21.43 -2.25 7.42
C VAL A 233 21.61 -1.67 6.02
N GLY A 234 21.24 -2.40 4.97
CA GLY A 234 21.30 -1.93 3.57
C GLY A 234 20.28 -0.85 3.19
N LEU A 235 19.31 -0.55 4.05
CA LEU A 235 18.28 0.47 3.81
C LEU A 235 18.68 1.88 4.29
N HIS A 236 19.81 2.00 5.01
CA HIS A 236 20.30 3.28 5.55
C HIS A 236 21.33 3.99 4.65
N GLN A 237 21.65 3.43 3.50
CA GLN A 237 22.55 4.02 2.50
C GLN A 237 21.73 4.63 1.35
#